data_fb16f10a255b2b22dfb421104fa781d8
#
_entry.id   fb16f10a255b2b22dfb421104fa781d8
#
_cell.length_a   1.000
_cell.length_b   1.000
_cell.length_c   1.000
_cell.angle_alpha   90.00
_cell.angle_beta   90.00
_cell.angle_gamma   90.00
#
_symmetry.space_group_name_H-M   'P 1'
#
loop_
_entity.id
_entity.type
_entity.pdbx_description
1 polymer ?
#
loop_
_entity_poly.entity_id
_entity_poly.type
_entity_poly.pdbx_seq_one_letter_code
_entity_poly.pdbx_strand_id
1 'polypeptide(L)'
;AIAAVCPEIGLIANVHFSPNLADINPDAPWIVCSSTHGAGDLPDNIHAFHKQLQDSTLANPFLIVGLGDSSYDTYCQGAQTLYDTLLRTGANALQVPYLVDVLHHPIPEDVVVAWITPYLTALAANEA
;
A
#
# COMPACT_ATOMS: atom_id res chain seq x y z
N ALA A 1 0.38 7.16 -10.07
CA ALA A 1 1.82 7.27 -10.34
C ALA A 1 2.50 5.90 -10.41
N ILE A 2 2.31 5.05 -9.42
CA ILE A 2 2.91 3.69 -9.40
C ILE A 2 2.44 2.87 -10.59
N ALA A 3 1.13 2.86 -10.86
CA ALA A 3 0.57 2.09 -11.97
C ALA A 3 1.14 2.51 -13.33
N ALA A 4 1.53 3.75 -13.49
CA ALA A 4 2.10 4.26 -14.74
C ALA A 4 3.51 3.71 -15.01
N VAL A 5 4.25 3.34 -13.96
CA VAL A 5 5.60 2.77 -14.07
C VAL A 5 5.56 1.29 -14.45
N CYS A 6 4.54 0.55 -14.01
CA CYS A 6 4.48 -0.90 -14.16
C CYS A 6 4.62 -1.39 -15.61
N PRO A 7 3.91 -0.84 -16.61
CA PRO A 7 4.07 -1.31 -17.99
C PRO A 7 5.49 -1.13 -18.52
N GLU A 8 6.21 -0.12 -18.09
CA GLU A 8 7.58 0.17 -18.53
C GLU A 8 8.58 -0.89 -18.10
N ILE A 9 8.26 -1.64 -17.05
CA ILE A 9 9.11 -2.71 -16.52
C ILE A 9 8.48 -4.10 -16.66
N GLY A 10 7.45 -4.23 -17.49
CA GLY A 10 6.84 -5.51 -17.83
C GLY A 10 5.79 -6.03 -16.84
N LEU A 11 5.22 -5.15 -16.00
CA LEU A 11 4.16 -5.52 -15.07
C LEU A 11 2.81 -4.96 -15.52
N ILE A 12 1.74 -5.67 -15.14
CA ILE A 12 0.36 -5.20 -15.31
C ILE A 12 -0.17 -4.81 -13.94
N ALA A 13 -0.60 -3.55 -13.81
CA ALA A 13 -1.17 -3.03 -12.58
C ALA A 13 -2.69 -2.88 -12.69
N ASN A 14 -3.40 -3.39 -11.70
CA ASN A 14 -4.84 -3.18 -11.54
C ASN A 14 -5.04 -2.25 -10.34
N VAL A 15 -5.65 -1.08 -10.56
CA VAL A 15 -5.82 -0.06 -9.52
C VAL A 15 -7.24 -0.14 -8.95
N HIS A 16 -7.33 -0.18 -7.62
CA HIS A 16 -8.60 -0.25 -6.90
C HIS A 16 -8.69 0.95 -5.94
N PHE A 17 -9.55 1.92 -6.24
CA PHE A 17 -9.77 3.09 -5.39
C PHE A 17 -10.72 2.81 -4.23
N SER A 18 -11.63 1.85 -4.40
CA SER A 18 -12.51 1.36 -3.35
C SER A 18 -12.43 -0.16 -3.35
N PRO A 19 -11.35 -0.72 -2.80
CA PRO A 19 -11.07 -2.14 -2.97
C PRO A 19 -12.10 -3.03 -2.27
N ASN A 20 -12.40 -4.15 -2.95
CA ASN A 20 -13.18 -5.24 -2.39
C ASN A 20 -12.33 -6.50 -2.54
N LEU A 21 -12.12 -7.20 -1.44
CA LEU A 21 -11.23 -8.37 -1.40
C LEU A 21 -11.61 -9.44 -2.43
N ALA A 22 -12.91 -9.60 -2.72
CA ALA A 22 -13.39 -10.54 -3.72
C ALA A 22 -12.94 -10.23 -5.14
N ASP A 23 -12.62 -8.97 -5.43
CA ASP A 23 -12.22 -8.51 -6.76
C ASP A 23 -10.71 -8.46 -6.96
N ILE A 24 -9.94 -8.73 -5.91
CA ILE A 24 -8.48 -8.63 -5.93
C ILE A 24 -7.87 -10.03 -6.00
N ASN A 25 -6.86 -10.20 -6.87
CA ASN A 25 -6.14 -11.46 -6.99
C ASN A 25 -5.33 -11.73 -5.71
N PRO A 26 -5.65 -12.76 -4.91
CA PRO A 26 -4.93 -13.05 -3.66
C PRO A 26 -3.53 -13.62 -3.90
N ASP A 27 -3.21 -14.04 -5.12
CA ASP A 27 -1.91 -14.60 -5.46
C ASP A 27 -0.93 -13.54 -6.02
N ALA A 28 -1.42 -12.32 -6.27
CA ALA A 28 -0.60 -11.24 -6.80
C ALA A 28 0.07 -10.44 -5.67
N PRO A 29 1.22 -9.80 -5.92
CA PRO A 29 1.76 -8.81 -5.02
C PRO A 29 0.82 -7.61 -4.89
N TRP A 30 0.69 -7.09 -3.66
CA TRP A 30 -0.18 -5.95 -3.38
C TRP A 30 0.67 -4.72 -3.03
N ILE A 31 0.26 -3.57 -3.57
CA ILE A 31 0.80 -2.28 -3.17
C ILE A 31 -0.36 -1.46 -2.63
N VAL A 32 -0.30 -1.16 -1.35
CA VAL A 32 -1.37 -0.46 -0.64
C VAL A 32 -0.89 0.95 -0.30
N CYS A 33 -1.63 1.94 -0.81
CA CYS A 33 -1.36 3.34 -0.52
C CYS A 33 -2.51 3.90 0.31
N SER A 34 -2.20 4.51 1.45
CA SER A 34 -3.22 5.06 2.33
C SER A 34 -2.78 6.36 2.97
N SER A 35 -3.71 7.29 3.08
CA SER A 35 -3.60 8.45 3.96
C SER A 35 -4.19 8.12 5.33
N THR A 36 -4.11 9.07 6.26
CA THR A 36 -4.72 8.97 7.59
C THR A 36 -5.71 10.10 7.73
N HIS A 37 -6.93 9.79 8.19
CA HIS A 37 -7.99 10.76 8.38
C HIS A 37 -8.35 10.92 9.87
N GLY A 38 -8.80 12.13 10.23
CA GLY A 38 -9.25 12.43 11.59
C GLY A 38 -8.23 12.08 12.65
N ALA A 39 -8.65 11.34 13.68
CA ALA A 39 -7.81 10.93 14.80
C ALA A 39 -7.08 9.60 14.56
N GLY A 40 -6.52 9.42 13.38
CA GLY A 40 -5.80 8.22 13.01
C GLY A 40 -6.63 7.19 12.26
N ASP A 41 -7.80 7.59 11.77
CA ASP A 41 -8.70 6.68 11.04
C ASP A 41 -8.24 6.44 9.61
N LEU A 42 -8.68 5.30 9.06
CA LEU A 42 -8.51 4.99 7.66
C LEU A 42 -9.45 5.86 6.80
N PRO A 43 -9.05 6.18 5.55
CA PRO A 43 -9.96 6.82 4.60
C PRO A 43 -11.23 6.00 4.37
N ASP A 44 -12.35 6.67 4.09
CA ASP A 44 -13.65 6.01 3.91
C ASP A 44 -13.63 4.91 2.84
N ASN A 45 -12.88 5.11 1.76
CA ASN A 45 -12.78 4.14 0.67
C ASN A 45 -12.03 2.85 1.05
N ILE A 46 -11.40 2.81 2.20
CA ILE A 46 -10.60 1.66 2.67
C ILE A 46 -11.29 0.91 3.82
N HIS A 47 -12.27 1.51 4.50
CA HIS A 47 -12.91 0.91 5.67
C HIS A 47 -13.47 -0.49 5.42
N ALA A 48 -14.23 -0.67 4.34
CA ALA A 48 -14.82 -1.97 4.02
C ALA A 48 -13.75 -3.01 3.73
N PHE A 49 -12.70 -2.63 3.01
CA PHE A 49 -11.58 -3.51 2.70
C PHE A 49 -10.82 -3.93 3.97
N HIS A 50 -10.54 -3.00 4.87
CA HIS A 50 -9.89 -3.29 6.14
C HIS A 50 -10.70 -4.28 6.97
N LYS A 51 -12.03 -4.11 7.01
CA LYS A 51 -12.92 -5.03 7.71
C LYS A 51 -12.87 -6.43 7.09
N GLN A 52 -12.83 -6.54 5.78
CA GLN A 52 -12.69 -7.83 5.09
C GLN A 52 -11.37 -8.51 5.41
N LEU A 53 -10.28 -7.75 5.51
CA LEU A 53 -8.96 -8.28 5.84
C LEU A 53 -8.90 -8.92 7.22
N GLN A 54 -9.65 -8.39 8.19
CA GLN A 54 -9.63 -8.87 9.57
C GLN A 54 -10.03 -10.35 9.71
N ASP A 55 -10.87 -10.84 8.80
CA ASP A 55 -11.36 -12.22 8.81
C ASP A 55 -10.72 -13.11 7.75
N SER A 56 -9.66 -12.63 7.09
CA SER A 56 -9.04 -13.31 5.97
C SER A 56 -7.70 -13.95 6.31
N THR A 57 -7.32 -14.97 5.54
CA THR A 57 -5.99 -15.58 5.57
C THR A 57 -5.36 -15.39 4.22
N LEU A 58 -4.19 -14.75 4.19
CA LEU A 58 -3.48 -14.37 2.96
C LEU A 58 -2.02 -14.81 3.05
N ALA A 59 -1.37 -14.94 1.91
CA ALA A 59 0.06 -15.29 1.83
C ALA A 59 0.81 -14.45 0.80
N ASN A 60 0.15 -13.50 0.17
CA ASN A 60 0.72 -12.67 -0.89
C ASN A 60 1.78 -11.70 -0.37
N PRO A 61 2.79 -11.37 -1.17
CA PRO A 61 3.73 -10.31 -0.82
C PRO A 61 3.07 -8.94 -0.94
N PHE A 62 3.45 -8.02 -0.07
CA PHE A 62 2.88 -6.66 -0.10
C PHE A 62 3.88 -5.58 0.30
N LEU A 63 3.61 -4.37 -0.18
CA LEU A 63 4.27 -3.14 0.22
C LEU A 63 3.21 -2.12 0.61
N ILE A 64 3.50 -1.31 1.62
CA ILE A 64 2.59 -0.23 2.06
C ILE A 64 3.28 1.13 1.94
N VAL A 65 2.53 2.08 1.38
CA VAL A 65 2.91 3.49 1.33
C VAL A 65 1.90 4.27 2.16
N GLY A 66 2.38 4.99 3.16
CA GLY A 66 1.56 5.86 3.99
C GLY A 66 1.84 7.32 3.67
N LEU A 67 0.79 8.08 3.43
CA LEU A 67 0.86 9.53 3.26
C LEU A 67 0.29 10.20 4.51
N GLY A 68 1.01 11.16 5.04
CA GLY A 68 0.58 11.83 6.25
C GLY A 68 1.27 13.16 6.46
N ASP A 69 0.83 13.85 7.51
CA ASP A 69 1.34 15.14 7.93
C ASP A 69 1.92 14.99 9.35
N SER A 70 3.22 15.19 9.48
CA SER A 70 3.94 14.97 10.75
C SER A 70 3.59 15.98 11.84
N SER A 71 2.82 17.03 11.52
CA SER A 71 2.30 17.95 12.52
C SER A 71 1.17 17.35 13.36
N TYR A 72 0.61 16.21 12.94
CA TYR A 72 -0.43 15.49 13.69
C TYR A 72 0.17 14.33 14.49
N ASP A 73 -0.36 14.10 15.70
CA ASP A 73 0.07 12.98 16.56
C ASP A 73 -0.19 11.61 15.93
N THR A 74 -1.18 11.53 15.04
CA THR A 74 -1.60 10.30 14.35
C THR A 74 -0.92 10.13 12.99
N TYR A 75 0.27 10.68 12.81
CA TYR A 75 1.03 10.63 11.56
C TYR A 75 1.11 9.20 11.01
N CYS A 76 0.59 9.01 9.79
CA CYS A 76 0.59 7.74 9.07
C CYS A 76 0.02 6.54 9.83
N GLN A 77 -0.83 6.77 10.84
CA GLN A 77 -1.43 5.70 11.62
C GLN A 77 -2.33 4.79 10.78
N GLY A 78 -3.00 5.33 9.76
CA GLY A 78 -3.82 4.53 8.84
C GLY A 78 -2.99 3.47 8.13
N ALA A 79 -1.82 3.83 7.60
CA ALA A 79 -0.92 2.89 6.95
C ALA A 79 -0.40 1.84 7.93
N GLN A 80 -0.07 2.23 9.16
CA GLN A 80 0.38 1.30 10.20
C GLN A 80 -0.72 0.29 10.56
N THR A 81 -1.97 0.75 10.64
CA THR A 81 -3.12 -0.12 10.91
C THR A 81 -3.26 -1.18 9.81
N LEU A 82 -3.17 -0.79 8.54
CA LEU A 82 -3.22 -1.72 7.41
C LEU A 82 -2.06 -2.71 7.44
N TYR A 83 -0.86 -2.24 7.74
CA TYR A 83 0.32 -3.09 7.85
C TYR A 83 0.14 -4.17 8.90
N ASP A 84 -0.29 -3.78 10.11
CA ASP A 84 -0.50 -4.71 11.21
C ASP A 84 -1.60 -5.73 10.88
N THR A 85 -2.67 -5.28 10.23
CA THR A 85 -3.77 -6.16 9.82
C THR A 85 -3.30 -7.18 8.79
N LEU A 86 -2.57 -6.75 7.77
CA LEU A 86 -2.03 -7.65 6.74
C LEU A 86 -1.08 -8.68 7.34
N LEU A 87 -0.22 -8.29 8.27
CA LEU A 87 0.65 -9.25 8.97
C LEU A 87 -0.15 -10.32 9.69
N ARG A 88 -1.27 -9.96 10.33
CA ARG A 88 -2.13 -10.93 11.02
C ARG A 88 -2.80 -11.91 10.07
N THR A 89 -3.03 -11.52 8.81
CA THR A 89 -3.59 -12.43 7.80
C THR A 89 -2.59 -13.49 7.35
N GLY A 90 -1.32 -13.30 7.61
CA GLY A 90 -0.23 -14.15 7.12
C GLY A 90 0.44 -13.62 5.87
N ALA A 91 0.02 -12.48 5.34
CA ALA A 91 0.65 -11.86 4.17
C ALA A 91 2.10 -11.49 4.46
N ASN A 92 2.93 -11.50 3.42
CA ASN A 92 4.37 -11.34 3.54
C ASN A 92 4.80 -9.91 3.23
N ALA A 93 5.21 -9.16 4.27
CA ALA A 93 5.72 -7.80 4.09
C ALA A 93 7.10 -7.84 3.42
N LEU A 94 7.22 -7.24 2.25
CA LEU A 94 8.51 -7.13 1.55
C LEU A 94 9.41 -6.08 2.21
N GLN A 95 8.80 -5.09 2.85
CA GLN A 95 9.48 -4.03 3.60
C GLN A 95 8.55 -3.48 4.67
N VAL A 96 9.10 -2.74 5.64
CA VAL A 96 8.30 -1.92 6.56
C VAL A 96 7.56 -0.82 5.77
N PRO A 97 6.46 -0.25 6.30
CA PRO A 97 5.75 0.80 5.58
C PRO A 97 6.65 1.98 5.23
N TYR A 98 6.52 2.47 4.00
CA TYR A 98 7.19 3.69 3.57
C TYR A 98 6.28 4.87 3.87
N LEU A 99 6.69 5.69 4.83
CA LEU A 99 5.89 6.82 5.31
C LEU A 99 6.39 8.12 4.68
N VAL A 100 5.49 8.84 4.02
CA VAL A 100 5.81 10.10 3.35
C VAL A 100 5.13 11.24 4.09
N ASP A 101 5.94 12.18 4.55
CA ASP A 101 5.47 13.42 5.19
C ASP A 101 5.21 14.47 4.10
N VAL A 102 3.93 14.76 3.86
CA VAL A 102 3.54 15.72 2.82
C VAL A 102 3.97 17.15 3.12
N LEU A 103 4.33 17.47 4.37
CA LEU A 103 4.92 18.77 4.71
C LEU A 103 6.29 18.96 4.07
N HIS A 104 7.08 17.90 3.93
CA HIS A 104 8.43 17.93 3.39
C HIS A 104 8.49 17.47 1.93
N HIS A 105 7.44 16.83 1.45
CA HIS A 105 7.35 16.30 0.09
C HIS A 105 6.04 16.74 -0.55
N PRO A 106 5.98 17.98 -1.09
CA PRO A 106 4.74 18.50 -1.69
C PRO A 106 4.31 17.74 -2.95
N ILE A 107 5.22 17.00 -3.57
CA ILE A 107 4.91 16.07 -4.66
C ILE A 107 5.30 14.66 -4.19
N PRO A 108 4.47 14.02 -3.34
CA PRO A 108 4.84 12.74 -2.74
C PRO A 108 4.99 11.61 -3.77
N GLU A 109 4.36 11.73 -4.94
CA GLU A 109 4.46 10.74 -6.02
C GLU A 109 5.92 10.51 -6.44
N ASP A 110 6.73 11.55 -6.49
CA ASP A 110 8.12 11.46 -6.96
C ASP A 110 8.96 10.57 -6.03
N VAL A 111 8.85 10.78 -4.71
CA VAL A 111 9.63 9.99 -3.75
C VAL A 111 9.11 8.57 -3.65
N VAL A 112 7.79 8.37 -3.78
CA VAL A 112 7.19 7.04 -3.75
C VAL A 112 7.64 6.22 -4.96
N VAL A 113 7.59 6.78 -6.16
CA VAL A 113 8.04 6.09 -7.37
C VAL A 113 9.52 5.74 -7.29
N ALA A 114 10.35 6.66 -6.80
CA ALA A 114 11.78 6.41 -6.63
C ALA A 114 12.04 5.26 -5.64
N TRP A 115 11.29 5.20 -4.55
CA TRP A 115 11.42 4.15 -3.55
C TRP A 115 10.95 2.78 -4.06
N ILE A 116 9.80 2.74 -4.76
CA ILE A 116 9.14 1.49 -5.12
C ILE A 116 9.72 0.83 -6.37
N THR A 117 10.31 1.60 -7.28
CA THR A 117 10.79 1.08 -8.58
C THR A 117 11.74 -0.11 -8.43
N PRO A 118 12.74 -0.12 -7.51
CA PRO A 118 13.58 -1.31 -7.32
C PRO A 118 12.80 -2.56 -6.92
N TYR A 119 11.77 -2.42 -6.08
CA TYR A 119 10.94 -3.55 -5.65
C TYR A 119 10.08 -4.07 -6.79
N LEU A 120 9.51 -3.18 -7.59
CA LEU A 120 8.72 -3.56 -8.77
C LEU A 120 9.60 -4.27 -9.81
N THR A 121 10.81 -3.78 -10.01
CA THR A 121 11.77 -4.40 -10.93
C THR A 121 12.12 -5.82 -10.48
N ALA A 122 12.33 -6.03 -9.19
CA ALA A 122 12.58 -7.35 -8.63
C ALA A 122 11.38 -8.28 -8.80
N LEU A 123 10.16 -7.78 -8.61
CA LEU A 123 8.94 -8.56 -8.81
C LEU A 123 8.78 -8.96 -10.29
N ALA A 124 9.07 -8.07 -11.21
CA ALA A 124 9.02 -8.36 -12.66
C ALA A 124 10.04 -9.44 -13.04
N ALA A 125 11.24 -9.41 -12.47
CA ALA A 125 12.27 -10.41 -12.72
C ALA A 125 11.84 -11.81 -12.22
N ASN A 126 11.12 -11.88 -11.10
CA ASN A 126 10.62 -13.13 -10.54
C ASN A 126 9.46 -13.73 -11.34
N GLU A 127 8.74 -12.92 -12.11
CA GLU A 127 7.65 -13.38 -12.97
C GLU A 127 8.13 -13.86 -14.36
N ALA A 128 9.34 -13.50 -14.71
CA ALA A 128 9.95 -13.94 -15.96
C ALA A 128 10.56 -15.36 -15.81
#